data_829e70bb8439c79df7bd699f54b4eaef
#
_entry.id   829e70bb8439c79df7bd699f54b4eaef
#
_cell.length_a   1.000
_cell.length_b   1.000
_cell.length_c   1.000
_cell.angle_alpha   90.00
_cell.angle_beta   90.00
_cell.angle_gamma   90.00
#
_symmetry.space_group_name_H-M   'P 1'
#
loop_
_entity.id
_entity.type
_entity.pdbx_description
1 polymer ?
#
loop_
_entity_poly.entity_id
_entity_poly.type
_entity_poly.pdbx_seq_one_letter_code
_entity_poly.pdbx_strand_id
1 'polypeptide(L)'
;MPAAERRELVLGVAVAEFARHGLAGTSTEEVARQAGISQPYLFRLFPTKKALFLALIERCFRRVSDTFTAAAGDLTGDEALTAMADAYELLLEDRTMLLLQMQAYAACDDPEVRDLTRAGYKRLWELVERLTGLPYQTVVDFFAIGMLMNVAAAMDLPSVDERWTSWCPKNGQPCSE
;
A
#
# COMPACT_ATOMS: atom_id res chain seq x y z
N MET A 1 17.43 6.56 22.20
CA MET A 1 16.70 5.92 21.09
C MET A 1 17.61 5.86 19.86
N PRO A 2 17.88 4.69 19.31
CA PRO A 2 18.70 4.51 18.11
C PRO A 2 18.12 5.25 16.89
N ALA A 3 18.98 5.58 15.89
CA ALA A 3 18.53 6.31 14.69
C ALA A 3 17.46 5.56 13.89
N ALA A 4 17.53 4.21 13.84
CA ALA A 4 16.54 3.39 13.16
C ALA A 4 15.15 3.50 13.81
N GLU A 5 15.07 3.40 15.14
CA GLU A 5 13.81 3.57 15.88
C GLU A 5 13.22 4.97 15.67
N ARG A 6 14.08 5.99 15.60
CA ARG A 6 13.65 7.36 15.34
C ARG A 6 13.09 7.52 13.93
N ARG A 7 13.73 6.87 12.94
CA ARG A 7 13.19 6.85 11.57
C ARG A 7 11.80 6.22 11.49
N GLU A 8 11.62 5.08 12.15
CA GLU A 8 10.31 4.40 12.18
C GLU A 8 9.23 5.25 12.87
N LEU A 9 9.55 5.92 13.97
CA LEU A 9 8.64 6.85 14.62
C LEU A 9 8.21 7.99 13.67
N VAL A 10 9.17 8.59 12.98
CA VAL A 10 8.88 9.65 12.00
C VAL A 10 8.00 9.13 10.86
N LEU A 11 8.31 7.95 10.32
CA LEU A 11 7.48 7.32 9.27
C LEU A 11 6.06 7.04 9.76
N GLY A 12 5.91 6.58 11.02
CA GLY A 12 4.61 6.32 11.62
C GLY A 12 3.72 7.56 11.74
N VAL A 13 4.33 8.72 11.99
CA VAL A 13 3.62 10.01 12.06
C VAL A 13 3.39 10.59 10.67
N ALA A 14 4.41 10.58 9.81
CA ALA A 14 4.36 11.20 8.49
C ALA A 14 3.32 10.58 7.55
N VAL A 15 2.99 9.29 7.73
CA VAL A 15 2.04 8.58 6.88
C VAL A 15 0.69 9.31 6.80
N ALA A 16 0.16 9.82 7.90
CA ALA A 16 -1.12 10.51 7.95
C ALA A 16 -1.09 11.86 7.20
N GLU A 17 0.00 12.60 7.31
CA GLU A 17 0.19 13.88 6.62
C GLU A 17 0.29 13.68 5.10
N PHE A 18 1.10 12.73 4.65
CA PHE A 18 1.22 12.44 3.22
C PHE A 18 -0.04 11.80 2.62
N ALA A 19 -0.76 10.98 3.39
CA ALA A 19 -2.04 10.42 2.95
C ALA A 19 -3.08 11.52 2.66
N ARG A 20 -3.09 12.58 3.47
CA ARG A 20 -4.04 13.71 3.34
C ARG A 20 -3.63 14.72 2.28
N HIS A 21 -2.34 15.07 2.24
CA HIS A 21 -1.87 16.27 1.52
C HIS A 21 -0.97 15.93 0.32
N GLY A 22 -0.61 14.67 0.13
CA GLY A 22 0.29 14.21 -0.93
C GLY A 22 1.70 14.77 -0.81
N LEU A 23 2.54 14.51 -1.82
CA LEU A 23 3.92 15.00 -1.83
C LEU A 23 4.01 16.53 -1.84
N ALA A 24 3.18 17.20 -2.62
CA ALA A 24 3.23 18.65 -2.76
C ALA A 24 2.75 19.38 -1.49
N GLY A 25 1.59 18.97 -0.95
CA GLY A 25 0.90 19.67 0.12
C GLY A 25 1.40 19.38 1.54
N THR A 26 2.16 18.32 1.76
CA THR A 26 2.64 17.95 3.11
C THR A 26 3.64 18.96 3.66
N SER A 27 3.42 19.38 4.92
CA SER A 27 4.32 20.22 5.70
C SER A 27 5.30 19.37 6.50
N THR A 28 6.61 19.51 6.22
CA THR A 28 7.66 18.84 7.00
C THR A 28 7.82 19.43 8.41
N GLU A 29 7.41 20.67 8.62
CA GLU A 29 7.37 21.30 9.93
C GLU A 29 6.31 20.63 10.82
N GLU A 30 5.12 20.38 10.26
CA GLU A 30 4.03 19.70 10.96
C GLU A 30 4.41 18.25 11.28
N VAL A 31 5.03 17.53 10.34
CA VAL A 31 5.55 16.19 10.60
C VAL A 31 6.57 16.18 11.74
N ALA A 32 7.51 17.13 11.73
CA ALA A 32 8.51 17.24 12.81
C ALA A 32 7.85 17.54 14.17
N ARG A 33 6.88 18.46 14.20
CA ARG A 33 6.11 18.81 15.39
C ARG A 33 5.38 17.58 15.97
N GLN A 34 4.68 16.84 15.14
CA GLN A 34 3.95 15.63 15.54
C GLN A 34 4.90 14.52 16.01
N ALA A 35 6.09 14.40 15.41
CA ALA A 35 7.11 13.44 15.81
C ALA A 35 7.90 13.85 17.06
N GLY A 36 7.63 15.05 17.63
CA GLY A 36 8.33 15.58 18.78
C GLY A 36 9.81 15.86 18.54
N ILE A 37 10.18 16.26 17.30
CA ILE A 37 11.56 16.55 16.91
C ILE A 37 11.64 17.93 16.22
N SER A 38 12.86 18.46 16.10
CA SER A 38 13.08 19.66 15.29
C SER A 38 13.08 19.35 13.79
N GLN A 39 12.64 20.28 12.96
CA GLN A 39 12.69 20.14 11.50
C GLN A 39 14.12 19.92 10.96
N PRO A 40 15.18 20.60 11.45
CA PRO A 40 16.54 20.27 11.07
C PRO A 40 16.94 18.82 11.39
N TYR A 41 16.44 18.26 12.51
CA TYR A 41 16.70 16.86 12.84
C TYR A 41 15.93 15.91 11.91
N LEU A 42 14.70 16.27 11.50
CA LEU A 42 13.96 15.53 10.47
C LEU A 42 14.79 15.43 9.17
N PHE A 43 15.38 16.54 8.72
CA PHE A 43 16.22 16.54 7.51
C PHE A 43 17.55 15.80 7.65
N ARG A 44 18.05 15.58 8.87
CA ARG A 44 19.16 14.66 9.11
C ARG A 44 18.76 13.18 8.91
N LEU A 45 17.52 12.84 9.21
CA LEU A 45 16.98 11.50 9.01
C LEU A 45 16.54 11.26 7.56
N PHE A 46 15.93 12.25 6.94
CA PHE A 46 15.41 12.24 5.57
C PHE A 46 15.81 13.53 4.87
N PRO A 47 16.82 13.51 4.00
CA PRO A 47 17.44 14.74 3.46
C PRO A 47 16.48 15.69 2.77
N THR A 48 15.37 15.19 2.23
CA THR A 48 14.31 15.99 1.57
C THR A 48 12.92 15.48 1.94
N LYS A 49 11.90 16.29 1.74
CA LYS A 49 10.49 15.88 1.84
C LYS A 49 10.19 14.68 0.91
N LYS A 50 10.75 14.70 -0.30
CA LYS A 50 10.63 13.60 -1.25
C LYS A 50 11.29 12.32 -0.74
N ALA A 51 12.47 12.39 -0.13
CA ALA A 51 13.13 11.21 0.46
C ALA A 51 12.28 10.57 1.58
N LEU A 52 11.57 11.38 2.37
CA LEU A 52 10.62 10.90 3.36
C LEU A 52 9.41 10.21 2.70
N PHE A 53 8.88 10.81 1.64
CA PHE A 53 7.75 10.24 0.89
C PHE A 53 8.13 8.90 0.22
N LEU A 54 9.31 8.82 -0.41
CA LEU A 54 9.83 7.58 -1.00
C LEU A 54 9.98 6.47 0.04
N ALA A 55 10.46 6.80 1.24
CA ALA A 55 10.56 5.82 2.34
C ALA A 55 9.18 5.31 2.80
N LEU A 56 8.15 6.16 2.76
CA LEU A 56 6.77 5.76 3.06
C LEU A 56 6.20 4.84 1.97
N ILE A 57 6.44 5.13 0.69
CA ILE A 57 6.03 4.27 -0.43
C ILE A 57 6.68 2.89 -0.30
N GLU A 58 7.97 2.83 -0.03
CA GLU A 58 8.68 1.57 0.16
C GLU A 58 8.13 0.76 1.35
N ARG A 59 7.83 1.45 2.46
CA ARG A 59 7.18 0.83 3.63
C ARG A 59 5.80 0.28 3.28
N CYS A 60 5.02 0.99 2.46
CA CYS A 60 3.70 0.55 2.00
C CYS A 60 3.81 -0.77 1.20
N PHE A 61 4.67 -0.82 0.18
CA PHE A 61 4.87 -2.05 -0.59
C PHE A 61 5.40 -3.21 0.25
N ARG A 62 6.30 -2.95 1.19
CA ARG A 62 6.80 -3.97 2.12
C ARG A 62 5.68 -4.55 2.95
N ARG A 63 4.82 -3.69 3.54
CA ARG A 63 3.68 -4.15 4.34
C ARG A 63 2.75 -5.05 3.54
N VAL A 64 2.42 -4.70 2.29
CA VAL A 64 1.60 -5.56 1.42
C VAL A 64 2.31 -6.88 1.13
N SER A 65 3.61 -6.85 0.80
CA SER A 65 4.40 -8.06 0.55
C SER A 65 4.46 -8.99 1.76
N ASP A 66 4.69 -8.43 2.95
CA ASP A 66 4.74 -9.17 4.21
C ASP A 66 3.36 -9.80 4.52
N THR A 67 2.28 -9.04 4.29
CA THR A 67 0.91 -9.52 4.44
C THR A 67 0.62 -10.69 3.51
N PHE A 68 0.96 -10.58 2.22
CA PHE A 68 0.77 -11.66 1.25
C PHE A 68 1.60 -12.90 1.59
N THR A 69 2.84 -12.71 1.99
CA THR A 69 3.73 -13.81 2.39
C THR A 69 3.18 -14.54 3.62
N ALA A 70 2.73 -13.79 4.62
CA ALA A 70 2.16 -14.36 5.84
C ALA A 70 0.83 -15.08 5.58
N ALA A 71 -0.02 -14.52 4.73
CA ALA A 71 -1.32 -15.13 4.40
C ALA A 71 -1.18 -16.40 3.56
N ALA A 72 -0.27 -16.40 2.59
CA ALA A 72 -0.01 -17.59 1.77
C ALA A 72 0.61 -18.73 2.61
N GLY A 73 1.54 -18.42 3.52
CA GLY A 73 2.21 -19.46 4.32
C GLY A 73 2.76 -20.59 3.46
N ASP A 74 2.27 -21.81 3.69
CA ASP A 74 2.59 -23.01 2.91
C ASP A 74 1.57 -23.32 1.80
N LEU A 75 0.54 -22.46 1.63
CA LEU A 75 -0.49 -22.61 0.59
C LEU A 75 0.10 -22.28 -0.79
N THR A 76 -0.50 -22.86 -1.83
CA THR A 76 -0.15 -22.61 -3.24
C THR A 76 -1.44 -22.49 -4.07
N GLY A 77 -1.33 -22.11 -5.35
CA GLY A 77 -2.47 -22.05 -6.27
C GLY A 77 -3.57 -21.11 -5.80
N ASP A 78 -4.81 -21.51 -6.05
CA ASP A 78 -6.00 -20.72 -5.73
C ASP A 78 -6.21 -20.52 -4.22
N GLU A 79 -5.77 -21.47 -3.39
CA GLU A 79 -5.85 -21.34 -1.92
C GLU A 79 -4.95 -20.19 -1.42
N ALA A 80 -3.72 -20.10 -1.91
CA ALA A 80 -2.82 -18.99 -1.59
C ALA A 80 -3.38 -17.66 -2.10
N LEU A 81 -3.92 -17.64 -3.33
CA LEU A 81 -4.50 -16.43 -3.92
C LEU A 81 -5.68 -15.92 -3.09
N THR A 82 -6.57 -16.82 -2.67
CA THR A 82 -7.73 -16.49 -1.83
C THR A 82 -7.27 -15.94 -0.47
N ALA A 83 -6.33 -16.61 0.19
CA ALA A 83 -5.81 -16.17 1.48
C ALA A 83 -5.16 -14.77 1.39
N MET A 84 -4.42 -14.48 0.30
CA MET A 84 -3.85 -13.16 0.07
C MET A 84 -4.93 -12.10 -0.20
N ALA A 85 -6.00 -12.45 -0.94
CA ALA A 85 -7.12 -11.53 -1.20
C ALA A 85 -7.84 -11.15 0.10
N ASP A 86 -8.17 -12.14 0.94
CA ASP A 86 -8.83 -11.92 2.23
C ASP A 86 -7.96 -11.05 3.17
N ALA A 87 -6.64 -11.32 3.21
CA ALA A 87 -5.71 -10.53 4.00
C ALA A 87 -5.55 -9.10 3.47
N TYR A 88 -5.66 -8.90 2.15
CA TYR A 88 -5.62 -7.58 1.55
C TYR A 88 -6.88 -6.77 1.86
N GLU A 89 -8.05 -7.40 1.86
CA GLU A 89 -9.30 -6.76 2.25
C GLU A 89 -9.20 -6.17 3.67
N LEU A 90 -8.67 -6.94 4.63
CA LEU A 90 -8.40 -6.46 5.99
C LEU A 90 -7.37 -5.32 6.02
N LEU A 91 -6.37 -5.36 5.14
CA LEU A 91 -5.36 -4.31 5.05
C LEU A 91 -5.96 -2.98 4.59
N LEU A 92 -7.00 -3.01 3.75
CA LEU A 92 -7.71 -1.82 3.26
C LEU A 92 -8.53 -1.10 4.34
N GLU A 93 -8.80 -1.73 5.48
CA GLU A 93 -9.40 -1.06 6.65
C GLU A 93 -8.48 0.05 7.21
N ASP A 94 -7.15 -0.08 7.01
CA ASP A 94 -6.21 1.01 7.29
C ASP A 94 -6.29 2.08 6.20
N ARG A 95 -7.31 2.93 6.31
CA ARG A 95 -7.58 4.01 5.36
C ARG A 95 -6.37 4.93 5.13
N THR A 96 -5.52 5.11 6.14
CA THR A 96 -4.33 5.96 6.03
C THR A 96 -3.32 5.35 5.05
N MET A 97 -3.07 4.04 5.16
CA MET A 97 -2.19 3.33 4.23
C MET A 97 -2.76 3.29 2.82
N LEU A 98 -4.06 3.05 2.68
CA LEU A 98 -4.76 3.08 1.39
C LEU A 98 -4.61 4.44 0.70
N LEU A 99 -4.89 5.54 1.41
CA LEU A 99 -4.79 6.88 0.83
C LEU A 99 -3.33 7.24 0.48
N LEU A 100 -2.34 6.82 1.29
CA LEU A 100 -0.94 6.99 0.95
C LEU A 100 -0.58 6.25 -0.35
N GLN A 101 -1.09 5.04 -0.56
CA GLN A 101 -0.89 4.28 -1.80
C GLN A 101 -1.47 5.03 -3.01
N MET A 102 -2.67 5.58 -2.87
CA MET A 102 -3.29 6.40 -3.94
C MET A 102 -2.47 7.66 -4.23
N GLN A 103 -1.92 8.32 -3.20
CA GLN A 103 -1.02 9.47 -3.36
C GLN A 103 0.29 9.09 -4.09
N ALA A 104 0.82 7.88 -3.85
CA ALA A 104 2.00 7.40 -4.58
C ALA A 104 1.72 7.27 -6.08
N TYR A 105 0.56 6.74 -6.47
CA TYR A 105 0.17 6.64 -7.88
C TYR A 105 -0.06 8.01 -8.51
N ALA A 106 -0.72 8.92 -7.79
CA ALA A 106 -0.98 10.29 -8.27
C ALA A 106 0.30 11.12 -8.45
N ALA A 107 1.37 10.80 -7.71
CA ALA A 107 2.65 11.51 -7.76
C ALA A 107 3.65 10.89 -8.78
N CYS A 108 3.23 9.98 -9.65
CA CYS A 108 4.09 9.32 -10.65
C CYS A 108 4.48 10.22 -11.83
N ASP A 109 4.11 11.48 -11.85
CA ASP A 109 4.72 12.50 -12.70
C ASP A 109 6.18 12.80 -12.27
N ASP A 110 6.51 12.69 -10.99
CA ASP A 110 7.89 12.72 -10.49
C ASP A 110 8.62 11.42 -10.88
N PRO A 111 9.78 11.49 -11.60
CA PRO A 111 10.49 10.30 -12.08
C PRO A 111 10.95 9.36 -10.96
N GLU A 112 11.44 9.88 -9.84
CA GLU A 112 11.93 9.03 -8.72
C GLU A 112 10.77 8.30 -8.03
N VAL A 113 9.63 8.98 -7.85
CA VAL A 113 8.40 8.37 -7.29
C VAL A 113 7.91 7.27 -8.23
N ARG A 114 7.85 7.56 -9.53
CA ARG A 114 7.43 6.61 -10.55
C ARG A 114 8.32 5.37 -10.58
N ASP A 115 9.64 5.55 -10.57
CA ASP A 115 10.58 4.44 -10.66
C ASP A 115 10.52 3.55 -9.42
N LEU A 116 10.42 4.14 -8.21
CA LEU A 116 10.26 3.38 -6.98
C LEU A 116 8.91 2.64 -6.94
N THR A 117 7.82 3.30 -7.36
CA THR A 117 6.49 2.72 -7.40
C THR A 117 6.42 1.55 -8.38
N ARG A 118 6.98 1.71 -9.59
CA ARG A 118 7.12 0.62 -10.58
C ARG A 118 7.91 -0.57 -10.03
N ALA A 119 9.05 -0.30 -9.39
CA ALA A 119 9.89 -1.34 -8.81
C ALA A 119 9.15 -2.07 -7.67
N GLY A 120 8.42 -1.35 -6.83
CA GLY A 120 7.59 -1.92 -5.77
C GLY A 120 6.48 -2.82 -6.32
N TYR A 121 5.75 -2.31 -7.33
CA TYR A 121 4.68 -3.05 -7.99
C TYR A 121 5.19 -4.32 -8.69
N LYS A 122 6.34 -4.22 -9.39
CA LYS A 122 6.99 -5.38 -10.02
C LYS A 122 7.35 -6.45 -8.99
N ARG A 123 7.98 -6.07 -7.87
CA ARG A 123 8.34 -7.03 -6.80
C ARG A 123 7.11 -7.71 -6.21
N LEU A 124 6.02 -6.96 -6.03
CA LEU A 124 4.76 -7.53 -5.52
C LEU A 124 4.15 -8.51 -6.51
N TRP A 125 4.16 -8.18 -7.80
CA TRP A 125 3.72 -9.05 -8.88
C TRP A 125 4.50 -10.38 -8.89
N GLU A 126 5.83 -10.29 -8.94
CA GLU A 126 6.73 -11.46 -8.93
C GLU A 126 6.56 -12.31 -7.64
N LEU A 127 6.21 -11.67 -6.52
CA LEU A 127 5.89 -12.36 -5.28
C LEU A 127 4.63 -13.21 -5.43
N VAL A 128 3.55 -12.64 -5.96
CA VAL A 128 2.28 -13.36 -6.17
C VAL A 128 2.47 -14.51 -7.15
N GLU A 129 3.13 -14.29 -8.29
CA GLU A 129 3.44 -15.36 -9.24
C GLU A 129 4.21 -16.51 -8.58
N ARG A 130 5.21 -16.20 -7.78
CA ARG A 130 6.05 -17.20 -7.09
C ARG A 130 5.29 -17.96 -6.01
N LEU A 131 4.45 -17.28 -5.20
CA LEU A 131 3.70 -17.91 -4.11
C LEU A 131 2.58 -18.80 -4.63
N THR A 132 1.92 -18.40 -5.71
CA THR A 132 0.76 -19.12 -6.24
C THR A 132 1.12 -20.15 -7.31
N GLY A 133 2.11 -19.89 -8.15
CA GLY A 133 2.40 -20.68 -9.33
C GLY A 133 1.29 -20.66 -10.39
N LEU A 134 0.36 -19.71 -10.30
CA LEU A 134 -0.81 -19.61 -11.19
C LEU A 134 -0.47 -18.99 -12.55
N PRO A 135 -1.30 -19.22 -13.59
CA PRO A 135 -1.13 -18.62 -14.90
C PRO A 135 -1.16 -17.08 -14.84
N TYR A 136 -0.43 -16.45 -15.75
CA TYR A 136 -0.33 -14.99 -15.89
C TYR A 136 -1.70 -14.28 -15.86
N GLN A 137 -2.72 -14.81 -16.58
CA GLN A 137 -4.04 -14.18 -16.61
C GLN A 137 -4.71 -14.14 -15.24
N THR A 138 -4.59 -15.20 -14.44
CA THR A 138 -5.14 -15.23 -13.08
C THR A 138 -4.48 -14.20 -12.17
N VAL A 139 -3.16 -14.00 -12.33
CA VAL A 139 -2.44 -12.95 -11.59
C VAL A 139 -2.87 -11.55 -12.05
N VAL A 140 -3.10 -11.35 -13.37
CA VAL A 140 -3.68 -10.09 -13.90
C VAL A 140 -5.02 -9.80 -13.25
N ASP A 141 -5.91 -10.78 -13.22
CA ASP A 141 -7.26 -10.62 -12.65
C ASP A 141 -7.21 -10.30 -11.15
N PHE A 142 -6.34 -10.96 -10.40
CA PHE A 142 -6.09 -10.65 -8.99
C PHE A 142 -5.68 -9.19 -8.76
N PHE A 143 -4.71 -8.68 -9.52
CA PHE A 143 -4.28 -7.29 -9.41
C PHE A 143 -5.33 -6.30 -9.91
N ALA A 144 -6.10 -6.65 -10.95
CA ALA A 144 -7.19 -5.82 -11.44
C ALA A 144 -8.29 -5.65 -10.39
N ILE A 145 -8.70 -6.74 -9.75
CA ILE A 145 -9.67 -6.72 -8.65
C ILE A 145 -9.11 -5.93 -7.45
N GLY A 146 -7.86 -6.18 -7.06
CA GLY A 146 -7.22 -5.44 -5.96
C GLY A 146 -7.16 -3.93 -6.21
N MET A 147 -6.89 -3.50 -7.45
CA MET A 147 -6.93 -2.08 -7.81
C MET A 147 -8.34 -1.49 -7.73
N LEU A 148 -9.35 -2.25 -8.17
CA LEU A 148 -10.73 -1.84 -8.06
C LEU A 148 -11.16 -1.72 -6.59
N MET A 149 -10.74 -2.66 -5.73
CA MET A 149 -10.97 -2.59 -4.29
C MET A 149 -10.34 -1.33 -3.68
N ASN A 150 -9.11 -0.97 -4.07
CA ASN A 150 -8.46 0.27 -3.63
C ASN A 150 -9.31 1.50 -3.95
N VAL A 151 -9.79 1.60 -5.18
CA VAL A 151 -10.61 2.74 -5.64
C VAL A 151 -11.94 2.76 -4.89
N ALA A 152 -12.61 1.62 -4.76
CA ALA A 152 -13.88 1.49 -4.05
C ALA A 152 -13.73 1.87 -2.56
N ALA A 153 -12.70 1.36 -1.89
CA ALA A 153 -12.42 1.68 -0.50
C ALA A 153 -12.01 3.14 -0.30
N ALA A 154 -11.23 3.72 -1.23
CA ALA A 154 -10.86 5.14 -1.16
C ALA A 154 -12.07 6.07 -1.25
N MET A 155 -13.08 5.70 -2.06
CA MET A 155 -14.34 6.42 -2.20
C MET A 155 -15.39 6.04 -1.15
N ASP A 156 -15.12 5.06 -0.28
CA ASP A 156 -16.06 4.51 0.70
C ASP A 156 -17.37 4.00 0.04
N LEU A 157 -17.26 3.39 -1.14
CA LEU A 157 -18.42 2.87 -1.87
C LEU A 157 -19.23 1.82 -1.09
N PRO A 158 -18.61 0.92 -0.29
CA PRO A 158 -19.37 -0.04 0.53
C PRO A 158 -20.37 0.60 1.49
N SER A 159 -20.12 1.84 1.95
CA SER A 159 -21.08 2.56 2.82
C SER A 159 -22.31 3.05 2.09
N VAL A 160 -22.28 3.13 0.75
CA VAL A 160 -23.38 3.62 -0.09
C VAL A 160 -24.22 2.48 -0.63
N ASP A 161 -23.61 1.35 -0.98
CA ASP A 161 -24.29 0.21 -1.59
C ASP A 161 -23.52 -1.09 -1.32
N GLU A 162 -24.19 -2.05 -0.68
CA GLU A 162 -23.60 -3.35 -0.31
C GLU A 162 -23.12 -4.19 -1.50
N ARG A 163 -23.57 -3.91 -2.73
CA ARG A 163 -23.06 -4.55 -3.95
C ARG A 163 -21.57 -4.32 -4.14
N TRP A 164 -21.02 -3.27 -3.54
CA TRP A 164 -19.59 -2.94 -3.57
C TRP A 164 -18.74 -3.72 -2.54
N THR A 165 -19.37 -4.55 -1.70
CA THR A 165 -18.67 -5.42 -0.74
C THR A 165 -18.39 -6.83 -1.26
N SER A 166 -19.02 -7.24 -2.36
CA SER A 166 -19.02 -8.63 -2.86
C SER A 166 -18.12 -8.87 -4.08
N TRP A 167 -17.02 -8.13 -4.20
CA TRP A 167 -16.13 -8.19 -5.37
C TRP A 167 -15.13 -9.34 -5.33
N CYS A 168 -14.84 -9.89 -4.16
CA CYS A 168 -14.09 -11.13 -4.08
C CYS A 168 -15.04 -12.29 -4.35
N PRO A 169 -14.80 -13.11 -5.38
CA PRO A 169 -15.54 -14.36 -5.53
C PRO A 169 -15.21 -15.24 -4.33
N LYS A 170 -16.11 -15.24 -3.35
CA LYS A 170 -16.07 -16.24 -2.28
C LYS A 170 -16.20 -17.61 -2.96
N ASN A 171 -15.08 -18.33 -3.05
CA ASN A 171 -15.01 -19.70 -3.57
C ASN A 171 -15.13 -19.91 -5.08
N GLY A 172 -14.37 -19.20 -5.91
CA GLY A 172 -14.13 -19.63 -7.30
C GLY A 172 -15.39 -19.74 -8.21
N GLN A 173 -16.50 -19.10 -7.84
CA GLN A 173 -17.68 -19.04 -8.69
C GLN A 173 -17.64 -17.74 -9.52
N PRO A 174 -17.80 -17.84 -10.86
CA PRO A 174 -17.96 -16.65 -11.67
C PRO A 174 -19.24 -15.93 -11.25
N CYS A 175 -19.22 -14.60 -11.30
CA CYS A 175 -20.40 -13.79 -11.11
C CYS A 175 -21.53 -14.34 -12.00
N SER A 176 -22.60 -14.83 -11.39
CA SER A 176 -23.80 -15.22 -12.13
C SER A 176 -24.40 -13.98 -12.79
N GLU A 177 -24.71 -14.10 -14.09
CA GLU A 177 -25.40 -13.14 -14.93
C GLU A 177 -26.71 -12.61 -14.31
#